data_39147f701d4faa6fbfe750dec6a9b7df
#
_entry.id   39147f701d4faa6fbfe750dec6a9b7df
#
_cell.length_a   1.000
_cell.length_b   1.000
_cell.length_c   1.000
_cell.angle_alpha   90.00
_cell.angle_beta   90.00
_cell.angle_gamma   90.00
#
_symmetry.space_group_name_H-M   'P 1'
#
loop_
_entity.id
_entity.type
_entity.pdbx_description
1 polymer ?
#
loop_
_entity_poly.entity_id
_entity_poly.type
_entity_poly.pdbx_seq_one_letter_code
_entity_poly.pdbx_strand_id
1 'polypeptide(L)'
;MNRQRPRHPAPPRRRNKTPREQELIALNKPYGYICQFSPHETHRSLKELLPLPGYYPAGRLDTDSEGLLLLTNNGRLQAEIADPRHKTVKTYWAQLEGSPDDAKLALLQQPMDLGGFTTRPAQIRLPDEHETALLWPRNPPIRERKSVPDFWLEIRISEGKNRQVRRMCAQAGYPCLRLVRTAIGSLNLFDLELGLGQWRYCRRP
;
A
#
# COMPACT_ATOMS: atom_id res chain seq x y z
N MET A 1 -25.76 -7.92 -61.96
CA MET A 1 -24.77 -8.78 -61.23
C MET A 1 -23.79 -7.88 -60.50
N ASN A 2 -24.02 -7.71 -59.20
CA ASN A 2 -23.24 -6.78 -58.33
C ASN A 2 -22.20 -7.60 -57.58
N ARG A 3 -20.92 -7.52 -57.98
CA ARG A 3 -19.82 -8.24 -57.34
C ARG A 3 -19.36 -7.41 -56.10
N GLN A 4 -19.73 -7.84 -54.92
CA GLN A 4 -19.19 -7.31 -53.65
C GLN A 4 -17.71 -7.73 -53.54
N ARG A 5 -16.80 -6.74 -53.39
CA ARG A 5 -15.38 -6.95 -53.06
C ARG A 5 -15.25 -7.42 -51.59
N PRO A 6 -14.41 -8.43 -51.32
CA PRO A 6 -14.17 -8.86 -49.96
C PRO A 6 -13.47 -7.74 -49.14
N ARG A 7 -14.01 -7.40 -47.98
CA ARG A 7 -13.37 -6.47 -47.02
C ARG A 7 -12.20 -7.20 -46.36
N HIS A 8 -10.98 -6.73 -46.61
CA HIS A 8 -9.82 -7.17 -45.84
C HIS A 8 -9.97 -6.73 -44.36
N PRO A 9 -9.68 -7.61 -43.40
CA PRO A 9 -9.65 -7.21 -42.00
C PRO A 9 -8.53 -6.19 -41.75
N ALA A 10 -8.83 -5.12 -41.04
CA ALA A 10 -7.86 -4.09 -40.65
C ALA A 10 -6.72 -4.74 -39.81
N PRO A 11 -5.46 -4.32 -40.05
CA PRO A 11 -4.35 -4.86 -39.30
C PRO A 11 -4.50 -4.51 -37.80
N PRO A 12 -4.08 -5.41 -36.87
CA PRO A 12 -4.19 -5.16 -35.46
C PRO A 12 -3.38 -3.91 -35.08
N ARG A 13 -4.03 -2.97 -34.38
CA ARG A 13 -3.37 -1.77 -33.87
C ARG A 13 -2.18 -2.20 -32.99
N ARG A 14 -0.96 -1.90 -33.44
CA ARG A 14 0.25 -2.04 -32.61
C ARG A 14 0.07 -1.21 -31.35
N ARG A 15 -0.15 -1.86 -30.21
CA ARG A 15 -0.03 -1.23 -28.91
C ARG A 15 1.42 -0.79 -28.76
N ASN A 16 1.66 0.52 -28.74
CA ASN A 16 2.97 1.07 -28.37
C ASN A 16 3.28 0.54 -26.95
N LYS A 17 4.25 -0.35 -26.85
CA LYS A 17 4.75 -0.84 -25.56
C LYS A 17 5.47 0.32 -24.89
N THR A 18 5.00 0.72 -23.72
CA THR A 18 5.70 1.66 -22.85
C THR A 18 7.11 1.12 -22.56
N PRO A 19 8.15 1.97 -22.59
CA PRO A 19 9.49 1.54 -22.19
C PRO A 19 9.47 0.89 -20.81
N ARG A 20 10.30 -0.14 -20.57
CA ARG A 20 10.35 -0.87 -19.29
C ARG A 20 10.58 0.03 -18.08
N GLU A 21 11.26 1.15 -18.28
CA GLU A 21 11.52 2.16 -17.23
C GLU A 21 10.28 2.93 -16.78
N GLN A 22 9.19 2.87 -17.56
CA GLN A 22 7.92 3.54 -17.27
C GLN A 22 6.79 2.54 -16.95
N GLU A 23 7.11 1.30 -16.59
CA GLU A 23 6.09 0.30 -16.28
C GLU A 23 5.59 0.37 -14.84
N LEU A 24 6.38 0.92 -13.92
CA LEU A 24 6.07 0.94 -12.50
C LEU A 24 6.21 2.34 -11.90
N ILE A 25 5.22 2.73 -11.13
CA ILE A 25 5.15 3.99 -10.40
C ILE A 25 5.07 3.69 -8.90
N ALA A 26 5.88 4.40 -8.12
CA ALA A 26 5.73 4.52 -6.68
C ALA A 26 5.01 5.84 -6.36
N LEU A 27 3.96 5.76 -5.56
CA LEU A 27 3.15 6.89 -5.09
C LEU A 27 3.15 6.88 -3.56
N ASN A 28 3.41 8.03 -2.93
CA ASN A 28 3.13 8.22 -1.51
C ASN A 28 1.65 8.61 -1.34
N LYS A 29 0.79 7.61 -1.09
CA LYS A 29 -0.66 7.79 -0.99
C LYS A 29 -1.04 8.51 0.31
N PRO A 30 -1.73 9.65 0.25
CA PRO A 30 -2.25 10.30 1.44
C PRO A 30 -3.42 9.53 2.08
N TYR A 31 -3.71 9.87 3.33
CA TYR A 31 -4.97 9.50 4.01
C TYR A 31 -6.20 9.99 3.24
N GLY A 32 -7.29 9.25 3.29
CA GLY A 32 -8.57 9.64 2.70
C GLY A 32 -8.74 9.34 1.21
N TYR A 33 -7.69 8.84 0.54
CA TYR A 33 -7.77 8.46 -0.88
C TYR A 33 -8.05 6.98 -1.04
N ILE A 34 -9.03 6.65 -1.90
CA ILE A 34 -9.30 5.28 -2.31
C ILE A 34 -8.37 4.85 -3.45
N CYS A 35 -8.01 3.55 -3.48
CA CYS A 35 -7.14 2.96 -4.51
C CYS A 35 -7.91 2.65 -5.80
N GLN A 36 -8.56 3.66 -6.39
CA GLN A 36 -9.21 3.59 -7.71
C GLN A 36 -9.15 4.94 -8.43
N PHE A 37 -9.31 4.92 -9.75
CA PHE A 37 -9.32 6.12 -10.59
C PHE A 37 -10.73 6.63 -10.90
N SER A 38 -11.74 5.79 -10.74
CA SER A 38 -13.14 6.20 -10.91
C SER A 38 -13.54 7.20 -9.82
N PRO A 39 -14.38 8.19 -10.15
CA PRO A 39 -14.96 9.08 -9.15
C PRO A 39 -15.69 8.30 -8.05
N HIS A 40 -15.71 8.85 -6.85
CA HIS A 40 -16.44 8.29 -5.71
C HIS A 40 -17.18 9.42 -4.99
N GLU A 41 -18.38 9.15 -4.47
CA GLU A 41 -19.26 10.18 -3.89
C GLU A 41 -18.66 10.86 -2.67
N THR A 42 -17.93 10.11 -1.83
CA THR A 42 -17.47 10.57 -0.51
C THR A 42 -15.96 10.57 -0.33
N HIS A 43 -15.20 9.96 -1.24
CA HIS A 43 -13.76 9.82 -1.12
C HIS A 43 -13.02 10.34 -2.34
N ARG A 44 -11.84 10.90 -2.11
CA ARG A 44 -10.93 11.31 -3.16
C ARG A 44 -10.32 10.09 -3.86
N SER A 45 -10.15 10.16 -5.16
CA SER A 45 -9.62 9.06 -5.97
C SER A 45 -8.16 9.31 -6.39
N LEU A 46 -7.47 8.23 -6.82
CA LEU A 46 -6.09 8.33 -7.32
C LEU A 46 -5.97 9.23 -8.56
N LYS A 47 -7.06 9.50 -9.27
CA LYS A 47 -7.07 10.39 -10.44
C LYS A 47 -6.57 11.80 -10.12
N GLU A 48 -6.80 12.26 -8.88
CA GLU A 48 -6.36 13.58 -8.43
C GLU A 48 -4.84 13.64 -8.17
N LEU A 49 -4.23 12.52 -7.84
CA LEU A 49 -2.79 12.41 -7.54
C LEU A 49 -1.96 12.01 -8.76
N LEU A 50 -2.52 11.16 -9.62
CA LEU A 50 -1.83 10.59 -10.78
C LEU A 50 -2.65 10.82 -12.05
N PRO A 51 -2.41 11.92 -12.78
CA PRO A 51 -3.15 12.25 -14.00
C PRO A 51 -2.66 11.46 -15.23
N LEU A 52 -2.11 10.26 -15.04
CA LEU A 52 -1.60 9.40 -16.12
C LEU A 52 -2.60 8.28 -16.43
N PRO A 53 -3.11 8.22 -17.69
CA PRO A 53 -4.03 7.16 -18.09
C PRO A 53 -3.33 5.80 -18.20
N GLY A 54 -4.08 4.74 -17.97
CA GLY A 54 -3.62 3.36 -18.22
C GLY A 54 -2.85 2.72 -17.07
N TYR A 55 -2.58 3.43 -15.96
CA TYR A 55 -2.00 2.85 -14.77
C TYR A 55 -3.10 2.37 -13.81
N TYR A 56 -2.82 1.31 -13.08
CA TYR A 56 -3.70 0.75 -12.05
C TYR A 56 -2.88 0.22 -10.86
N PRO A 57 -3.45 0.18 -9.67
CA PRO A 57 -2.74 -0.26 -8.47
C PRO A 57 -2.27 -1.72 -8.56
N ALA A 58 -1.01 -1.96 -8.20
CA ALA A 58 -0.45 -3.29 -7.95
C ALA A 58 -0.57 -3.62 -6.46
N GLY A 59 -1.73 -4.08 -6.06
CA GLY A 59 -2.17 -4.18 -4.66
C GLY A 59 -2.92 -2.92 -4.21
N ARG A 60 -3.39 -2.92 -2.96
CA ARG A 60 -4.23 -1.86 -2.43
C ARG A 60 -3.70 -1.35 -1.08
N LEU A 61 -4.08 -0.13 -0.75
CA LEU A 61 -4.10 0.45 0.58
C LEU A 61 -5.52 0.89 0.89
N ASP A 62 -5.96 0.68 2.12
CA ASP A 62 -7.27 1.16 2.56
C ASP A 62 -7.32 2.69 2.54
N THR A 63 -8.51 3.26 2.55
CA THR A 63 -8.73 4.70 2.55
C THR A 63 -8.07 5.39 3.74
N ASP A 64 -8.09 4.73 4.90
CA ASP A 64 -7.51 5.18 6.16
C ASP A 64 -6.03 4.81 6.35
N SER A 65 -5.38 4.29 5.31
CA SER A 65 -3.96 3.92 5.31
C SER A 65 -3.18 4.79 4.32
N GLU A 66 -1.92 5.07 4.65
CA GLU A 66 -1.03 6.00 3.93
C GLU A 66 0.22 5.29 3.41
N GLY A 67 1.00 6.00 2.60
CA GLY A 67 2.35 5.60 2.23
C GLY A 67 2.46 4.90 0.87
N LEU A 68 3.44 4.03 0.73
CA LEU A 68 3.87 3.46 -0.56
C LEU A 68 2.78 2.64 -1.23
N LEU A 69 2.32 3.12 -2.36
CA LEU A 69 1.43 2.42 -3.29
C LEU A 69 2.14 2.25 -4.63
N LEU A 70 2.18 1.04 -5.14
CA LEU A 70 2.71 0.77 -6.48
C LEU A 70 1.58 0.75 -7.50
N LEU A 71 1.83 1.36 -8.68
CA LEU A 71 0.92 1.35 -9.81
C LEU A 71 1.67 0.92 -11.07
N THR A 72 0.99 0.22 -11.96
CA THR A 72 1.60 -0.25 -13.21
C THR A 72 0.59 -0.21 -14.35
N ASN A 73 1.10 -0.11 -15.59
CA ASN A 73 0.32 -0.28 -16.82
C ASN A 73 0.52 -1.68 -17.43
N ASN A 74 1.22 -2.57 -16.72
CA ASN A 74 1.52 -3.93 -17.15
C ASN A 74 0.79 -4.95 -16.24
N GLY A 75 -0.24 -5.64 -16.80
CA GLY A 75 -1.06 -6.60 -16.04
C GLY A 75 -0.28 -7.80 -15.50
N ARG A 76 0.79 -8.23 -16.18
CA ARG A 76 1.65 -9.30 -15.68
C ARG A 76 2.42 -8.84 -14.44
N LEU A 77 2.98 -7.63 -14.48
CA LEU A 77 3.69 -7.05 -13.35
C LEU A 77 2.75 -6.78 -12.16
N GLN A 78 1.51 -6.33 -12.44
CA GLN A 78 0.49 -6.19 -11.38
C GLN A 78 0.24 -7.52 -10.67
N ALA A 79 0.00 -8.58 -11.42
CA ALA A 79 -0.25 -9.90 -10.86
C ALA A 79 0.96 -10.39 -10.05
N GLU A 80 2.17 -10.19 -10.56
CA GLU A 80 3.41 -10.58 -9.89
C GLU A 80 3.59 -9.86 -8.53
N ILE A 81 3.38 -8.55 -8.47
CA ILE A 81 3.50 -7.77 -7.23
C ILE A 81 2.36 -8.05 -6.25
N ALA A 82 1.13 -8.23 -6.75
CA ALA A 82 -0.06 -8.41 -5.91
C ALA A 82 -0.23 -9.84 -5.40
N ASP A 83 0.36 -10.84 -6.06
CA ASP A 83 0.18 -12.26 -5.75
C ASP A 83 0.84 -12.65 -4.42
N PRO A 84 0.09 -13.12 -3.43
CA PRO A 84 0.62 -13.57 -2.14
C PRO A 84 1.62 -14.73 -2.26
N ARG A 85 1.63 -15.49 -3.37
CA ARG A 85 2.57 -16.59 -3.62
C ARG A 85 4.01 -16.11 -3.73
N HIS A 86 4.23 -14.89 -4.22
CA HIS A 86 5.59 -14.30 -4.31
C HIS A 86 6.14 -13.85 -2.97
N LYS A 87 5.33 -13.85 -1.90
CA LYS A 87 5.75 -13.53 -0.52
C LYS A 87 6.50 -12.20 -0.39
N THR A 88 6.24 -11.26 -1.29
CA THR A 88 6.85 -9.92 -1.22
C THR A 88 6.52 -9.29 0.12
N VAL A 89 7.56 -8.99 0.90
CA VAL A 89 7.42 -8.39 2.22
C VAL A 89 6.89 -6.97 2.09
N LYS A 90 5.91 -6.62 2.91
CA LYS A 90 5.39 -5.26 3.07
C LYS A 90 5.72 -4.80 4.48
N THR A 91 6.35 -3.64 4.57
CA THR A 91 6.70 -3.02 5.85
C THR A 91 5.71 -1.90 6.14
N TYR A 92 5.19 -1.91 7.34
CA TYR A 92 4.24 -0.91 7.83
C TYR A 92 4.76 -0.29 9.13
N TRP A 93 4.58 1.01 9.29
CA TRP A 93 4.66 1.67 10.57
C TRP A 93 3.24 1.95 11.05
N ALA A 94 2.94 1.41 12.23
CA ALA A 94 1.64 1.55 12.89
C ALA A 94 1.80 2.40 14.15
N GLN A 95 1.05 3.51 14.25
CA GLN A 95 0.88 4.24 15.49
C GLN A 95 -0.22 3.57 16.27
N LEU A 96 0.11 3.06 17.43
CA LEU A 96 -0.72 2.21 18.27
C LEU A 96 -1.03 2.90 19.57
N GLU A 97 -2.29 2.81 20.04
CA GLU A 97 -2.73 3.32 21.32
C GLU A 97 -2.21 2.42 22.46
N GLY A 98 -1.66 3.02 23.50
CA GLY A 98 -1.12 2.34 24.68
C GLY A 98 0.41 2.45 24.77
N SER A 99 1.01 1.63 25.61
CA SER A 99 2.46 1.50 25.77
C SER A 99 2.93 0.12 25.32
N PRO A 100 4.16 -0.03 24.80
CA PRO A 100 4.70 -1.33 24.43
C PRO A 100 4.70 -2.30 25.62
N ASP A 101 4.24 -3.51 25.38
CA ASP A 101 4.23 -4.63 26.33
C ASP A 101 4.75 -5.87 25.62
N ASP A 102 5.81 -6.45 26.11
CA ASP A 102 6.52 -7.55 25.43
C ASP A 102 5.62 -8.77 25.21
N ALA A 103 4.74 -9.12 26.16
CA ALA A 103 3.85 -10.26 26.04
C ALA A 103 2.81 -10.06 24.93
N LYS A 104 2.25 -8.85 24.83
CA LYS A 104 1.30 -8.50 23.76
C LYS A 104 1.99 -8.39 22.42
N LEU A 105 3.19 -7.81 22.36
CA LEU A 105 3.97 -7.70 21.13
C LEU A 105 4.38 -9.07 20.59
N ALA A 106 4.70 -10.02 21.49
CA ALA A 106 5.02 -11.39 21.11
C ALA A 106 3.86 -12.10 20.38
N LEU A 107 2.60 -11.72 20.63
CA LEU A 107 1.46 -12.27 19.88
C LEU A 107 1.53 -11.97 18.40
N LEU A 108 2.04 -10.80 18.00
CA LEU A 108 2.18 -10.43 16.58
C LEU A 108 3.21 -11.29 15.85
N GLN A 109 4.16 -11.87 16.57
CA GLN A 109 5.20 -12.75 16.04
C GLN A 109 4.76 -14.21 15.96
N GLN A 110 3.52 -14.50 16.31
CA GLN A 110 2.91 -15.82 16.20
C GLN A 110 1.82 -15.83 15.12
N PRO A 111 1.45 -17.01 14.61
CA PRO A 111 0.25 -17.13 13.80
C PRO A 111 -0.99 -16.70 14.59
N MET A 112 -1.80 -15.82 14.00
CA MET A 112 -3.02 -15.31 14.61
C MET A 112 -4.24 -15.72 13.76
N ASP A 113 -5.26 -16.31 14.37
CA ASP A 113 -6.55 -16.51 13.72
C ASP A 113 -7.32 -15.17 13.75
N LEU A 114 -7.52 -14.61 12.57
CA LEU A 114 -8.26 -13.35 12.41
C LEU A 114 -9.70 -13.60 11.93
N GLY A 115 -10.26 -14.80 12.11
CA GLY A 115 -11.55 -15.18 11.56
C GLY A 115 -11.54 -15.27 10.02
N GLY A 116 -11.57 -16.48 9.50
CA GLY A 116 -11.51 -16.76 8.07
C GLY A 116 -10.10 -16.95 7.49
N PHE A 117 -9.04 -16.61 8.21
CA PHE A 117 -7.66 -16.99 7.88
C PHE A 117 -6.73 -16.85 9.09
N THR A 118 -5.68 -17.68 9.11
CA THR A 118 -4.58 -17.60 10.06
C THR A 118 -3.41 -16.87 9.43
N THR A 119 -2.84 -15.88 10.12
CA THR A 119 -1.70 -15.11 9.63
C THR A 119 -0.41 -15.92 9.70
N ARG A 120 0.58 -15.52 8.94
CA ARG A 120 1.96 -15.89 9.21
C ARG A 120 2.51 -15.03 10.35
N PRO A 121 3.55 -15.50 11.06
CA PRO A 121 4.29 -14.68 12.00
C PRO A 121 4.77 -13.38 11.35
N ALA A 122 4.54 -12.24 11.99
CA ALA A 122 5.12 -10.98 11.56
C ALA A 122 6.50 -10.78 12.18
N GLN A 123 7.36 -10.02 11.52
CA GLN A 123 8.55 -9.44 12.15
C GLN A 123 8.18 -8.05 12.64
N ILE A 124 8.61 -7.73 13.87
CA ILE A 124 8.32 -6.43 14.47
C ILE A 124 9.59 -5.81 15.05
N ARG A 125 9.62 -4.48 15.13
CA ARG A 125 10.58 -3.70 15.93
C ARG A 125 9.95 -2.36 16.32
N LEU A 126 10.51 -1.73 17.32
CA LEU A 126 10.20 -0.35 17.67
C LEU A 126 11.13 0.57 16.82
N PRO A 127 10.59 1.42 15.94
CA PRO A 127 11.39 2.44 15.27
C PRO A 127 11.78 3.52 16.28
N ASP A 128 12.95 4.13 16.11
CA ASP A 128 13.37 5.24 16.96
C ASP A 128 12.70 6.58 16.57
N GLU A 129 12.95 7.61 17.38
CA GLU A 129 12.37 8.95 17.18
C GLU A 129 12.88 9.60 15.87
N HIS A 130 14.13 9.38 15.49
CA HIS A 130 14.70 9.92 14.25
C HIS A 130 14.02 9.32 13.03
N GLU A 131 13.74 8.00 13.07
CA GLU A 131 13.02 7.32 12.01
C GLU A 131 11.58 7.84 11.91
N THR A 132 10.86 7.92 13.02
CA THR A 132 9.45 8.36 13.03
C THR A 132 9.29 9.85 12.67
N ALA A 133 10.30 10.67 12.91
CA ALA A 133 10.35 12.08 12.48
C ALA A 133 10.39 12.25 10.96
N LEU A 134 10.71 11.21 10.18
CA LEU A 134 10.61 11.22 8.72
C LEU A 134 9.16 11.23 8.21
N LEU A 135 8.19 10.89 9.07
CA LEU A 135 6.79 10.89 8.69
C LEU A 135 6.22 12.32 8.65
N TRP A 136 5.41 12.56 7.65
CA TRP A 136 4.66 13.81 7.48
C TRP A 136 3.51 13.93 8.49
N PRO A 137 3.09 15.16 8.85
CA PRO A 137 1.88 15.38 9.62
C PRO A 137 0.66 14.81 8.89
N ARG A 138 -0.19 14.06 9.62
CA ARG A 138 -1.43 13.53 9.05
C ARG A 138 -2.50 14.61 8.95
N ASN A 139 -3.23 14.63 7.84
CA ASN A 139 -4.41 15.48 7.66
C ASN A 139 -5.65 14.61 7.32
N PRO A 140 -6.74 14.63 8.10
CA PRO A 140 -6.90 15.35 9.39
C PRO A 140 -5.96 14.77 10.47
N PRO A 141 -5.57 15.55 11.48
CA PRO A 141 -4.73 15.06 12.57
C PRO A 141 -5.42 13.93 13.34
N ILE A 142 -4.62 13.08 13.98
CA ILE A 142 -5.15 12.06 14.89
C ILE A 142 -5.69 12.78 16.12
N ARG A 143 -6.87 12.35 16.59
CA ARG A 143 -7.42 12.87 17.86
C ARG A 143 -6.52 12.47 19.01
N GLU A 144 -5.85 13.46 19.61
CA GLU A 144 -5.05 13.24 20.80
C GLU A 144 -5.94 12.90 22.00
N ARG A 145 -5.58 11.89 22.74
CA ARG A 145 -6.17 11.52 24.04
C ARG A 145 -5.14 11.82 25.12
N LYS A 146 -5.30 12.91 25.84
CA LYS A 146 -4.34 13.39 26.86
C LYS A 146 -3.93 12.36 27.92
N SER A 147 -4.77 11.34 28.16
CA SER A 147 -4.56 10.33 29.20
C SER A 147 -4.10 8.97 28.67
N VAL A 148 -3.97 8.81 27.37
CA VAL A 148 -3.61 7.52 26.76
C VAL A 148 -2.39 7.74 25.89
N PRO A 149 -1.23 7.12 26.21
CA PRO A 149 -0.04 7.22 25.38
C PRO A 149 -0.24 6.51 24.05
N ASP A 150 0.64 6.76 23.11
CA ASP A 150 0.77 5.99 21.86
C ASP A 150 2.24 5.74 21.55
N PHE A 151 2.48 4.76 20.69
CA PHE A 151 3.83 4.41 20.23
C PHE A 151 3.81 3.93 18.79
N TRP A 152 4.98 3.95 18.15
CA TRP A 152 5.14 3.43 16.80
C TRP A 152 5.69 2.01 16.83
N LEU A 153 5.16 1.15 15.95
CA LEU A 153 5.62 -0.22 15.74
C LEU A 153 5.84 -0.46 14.23
N GLU A 154 7.03 -0.91 13.88
CA GLU A 154 7.27 -1.45 12.54
C GLU A 154 6.80 -2.90 12.50
N ILE A 155 6.00 -3.24 11.49
CA ILE A 155 5.43 -4.57 11.27
C ILE A 155 5.70 -4.99 9.83
N ARG A 156 6.39 -6.11 9.66
CA ARG A 156 6.69 -6.71 8.37
C ARG A 156 5.89 -7.99 8.18
N ILE A 157 5.11 -8.04 7.09
CA ILE A 157 4.30 -9.20 6.72
C ILE A 157 4.57 -9.61 5.27
N SER A 158 4.48 -10.90 4.96
CA SER A 158 4.65 -11.44 3.60
C SER A 158 3.34 -11.73 2.87
N GLU A 159 2.22 -11.35 3.45
CA GLU A 159 0.86 -11.47 2.93
C GLU A 159 0.20 -10.09 2.86
N GLY A 160 -1.08 -10.00 2.62
CA GLY A 160 -1.78 -8.71 2.50
C GLY A 160 -3.29 -8.91 2.44
N LYS A 161 -3.84 -9.55 3.47
CA LYS A 161 -5.27 -9.73 3.61
C LYS A 161 -5.96 -8.44 4.01
N ASN A 162 -7.26 -8.37 3.79
CA ASN A 162 -8.06 -7.19 4.11
C ASN A 162 -7.83 -6.74 5.55
N ARG A 163 -7.38 -5.49 5.72
CA ARG A 163 -7.10 -4.82 7.00
C ARG A 163 -6.24 -5.63 7.98
N GLN A 164 -5.36 -6.51 7.44
CA GLN A 164 -4.64 -7.51 8.23
C GLN A 164 -3.87 -6.89 9.39
N VAL A 165 -2.99 -5.90 9.13
CA VAL A 165 -2.17 -5.28 10.19
C VAL A 165 -3.04 -4.67 11.29
N ARG A 166 -4.09 -3.92 10.92
CA ARG A 166 -5.02 -3.33 11.89
C ARG A 166 -5.74 -4.37 12.75
N ARG A 167 -6.12 -5.51 12.14
CA ARG A 167 -6.78 -6.62 12.85
C ARG A 167 -5.82 -7.34 13.79
N MET A 168 -4.58 -7.56 13.35
CA MET A 168 -3.52 -8.14 14.19
C MET A 168 -3.25 -7.26 15.41
N CYS A 169 -3.04 -5.95 15.20
CA CYS A 169 -2.81 -5.02 16.31
C CYS A 169 -4.00 -4.97 17.28
N ALA A 170 -5.22 -4.89 16.77
CA ALA A 170 -6.42 -4.88 17.60
C ALA A 170 -6.57 -6.16 18.45
N GLN A 171 -6.28 -7.33 17.87
CA GLN A 171 -6.34 -8.61 18.56
C GLN A 171 -5.22 -8.72 19.62
N ALA A 172 -4.06 -8.10 19.40
CA ALA A 172 -3.00 -7.97 20.41
C ALA A 172 -3.31 -6.92 21.49
N GLY A 173 -4.48 -6.26 21.43
CA GLY A 173 -4.91 -5.24 22.39
C GLY A 173 -4.38 -3.83 22.11
N TYR A 174 -3.98 -3.54 20.86
CA TYR A 174 -3.49 -2.24 20.43
C TYR A 174 -4.35 -1.64 19.30
N PRO A 175 -5.27 -0.72 19.59
CA PRO A 175 -5.96 0.04 18.56
C PRO A 175 -4.97 0.78 17.65
N CYS A 176 -5.14 0.62 16.32
CA CYS A 176 -4.26 1.23 15.36
C CYS A 176 -4.80 2.60 14.93
N LEU A 177 -4.15 3.67 15.38
CA LEU A 177 -4.52 5.07 15.14
C LEU A 177 -4.11 5.52 13.73
N ARG A 178 -2.92 5.13 13.30
CA ARG A 178 -2.36 5.47 11.99
C ARG A 178 -1.62 4.26 11.41
N LEU A 179 -1.69 4.08 10.10
CA LEU A 179 -0.99 3.01 9.41
C LEU A 179 -0.36 3.54 8.12
N VAL A 180 0.97 3.45 8.04
CA VAL A 180 1.76 3.90 6.92
C VAL A 180 2.54 2.72 6.35
N ARG A 181 2.33 2.40 5.06
CA ARG A 181 3.19 1.41 4.40
C ARG A 181 4.48 2.08 3.93
N THR A 182 5.59 1.75 4.56
CA THR A 182 6.89 2.37 4.30
C THR A 182 7.68 1.64 3.24
N ALA A 183 7.48 0.31 3.06
CA ALA A 183 8.21 -0.44 2.04
C ALA A 183 7.41 -1.59 1.41
N ILE A 184 7.78 -1.95 0.19
CA ILE A 184 7.35 -3.15 -0.55
C ILE A 184 8.59 -3.79 -1.16
N GLY A 185 8.98 -4.99 -0.71
CA GLY A 185 10.22 -5.62 -1.12
C GLY A 185 11.42 -4.74 -0.82
N SER A 186 12.22 -4.45 -1.83
CA SER A 186 13.40 -3.57 -1.74
C SER A 186 13.07 -2.08 -1.92
N LEU A 187 11.85 -1.72 -2.29
CA LEU A 187 11.44 -0.31 -2.43
C LEU A 187 11.05 0.26 -1.08
N ASN A 188 11.77 1.27 -0.64
CA ASN A 188 11.50 2.02 0.58
C ASN A 188 11.03 3.44 0.22
N LEU A 189 9.99 3.92 0.87
CA LEU A 189 9.37 5.22 0.62
C LEU A 189 10.33 6.38 0.89
N PHE A 190 11.14 6.26 1.93
CA PHE A 190 12.09 7.31 2.33
C PHE A 190 13.28 7.38 1.37
N ASP A 191 13.78 6.25 0.89
CA ASP A 191 14.86 6.20 -0.13
C ASP A 191 14.37 6.77 -1.48
N LEU A 192 13.08 6.73 -1.74
CA LEU A 192 12.47 7.32 -2.92
C LEU A 192 12.25 8.83 -2.79
N GLU A 193 12.45 9.42 -1.61
CA GLU A 193 12.29 10.86 -1.33
C GLU A 193 10.94 11.41 -1.81
N LEU A 194 9.86 10.63 -1.65
CA LEU A 194 8.53 10.99 -2.09
C LEU A 194 7.77 11.73 -0.99
N GLY A 195 7.54 13.00 -1.20
CA GLY A 195 6.60 13.78 -0.41
C GLY A 195 5.16 13.24 -0.53
N LEU A 196 4.30 13.66 0.38
CA LEU A 196 2.89 13.24 0.43
C LEU A 196 2.16 13.58 -0.88
N GLY A 197 1.52 12.60 -1.48
CA GLY A 197 0.82 12.73 -2.77
C GLY A 197 1.73 12.74 -3.99
N GLN A 198 3.05 12.74 -3.81
CA GLN A 198 4.01 12.69 -4.92
C GLN A 198 4.21 11.26 -5.44
N TRP A 199 4.59 11.18 -6.70
CA TRP A 199 4.88 9.92 -7.36
C TRP A 199 6.09 10.04 -8.29
N ARG A 200 6.73 8.90 -8.58
CA ARG A 200 7.81 8.79 -9.59
C ARG A 200 7.86 7.39 -10.18
N TYR A 201 8.47 7.28 -11.34
CA TYR A 201 8.82 5.97 -11.89
C TYR A 201 9.89 5.30 -11.03
N CYS A 202 9.77 3.99 -10.85
CA CYS A 202 10.70 3.20 -10.05
C CYS A 202 11.03 1.87 -10.72
N ARG A 203 12.07 1.20 -10.23
CA ARG A 203 12.40 -0.18 -10.60
C ARG A 203 11.47 -1.15 -9.86
N ARG A 204 11.48 -2.40 -10.28
CA ARG A 204 10.73 -3.48 -9.58
C ARG A 204 11.27 -3.67 -8.16
N PRO A 205 10.39 -4.02 -7.21
CA PRO A 205 10.75 -4.27 -5.81
C PRO A 205 11.57 -5.55 -5.62
#